data_cd0fb847eea4141711bcc628b03e4b95
#
_entry.id   cd0fb847eea4141711bcc628b03e4b95
#
_cell.length_a   1.000
_cell.length_b   1.000
_cell.length_c   1.000
_cell.angle_alpha   90.00
_cell.angle_beta   90.00
_cell.angle_gamma   90.00
#
_symmetry.space_group_name_H-M   'P 1'
#
loop_
_entity.id
_entity.type
_entity.pdbx_description
1 polymer ?
#
loop_
_entity_poly.entity_id
_entity_poly.type
_entity_poly.pdbx_seq_one_letter_code
_entity_poly.pdbx_strand_id
1 'polypeptide(L)'
;MKKIYNIIAALLIPTLGGCSLDINNDPYAVTTLDISQLLTATEYEVSATFAEGNFLNANFSAYVHHTHSREIDNYSLISTYATLTNTWSQAYRYAIKNCDALISNGDANGDAVYAGIGRVLRAHVYMAMTDLWGDIPYSEANTVGIETPKTDSSESIYNDLLAGLNKAIEDFKNKEAANPNVPASNDLFYGGDVDKWSKAANTLKLKLLVQSRLAQDKVTGWKSELTALLAENNFIGDGEDLQFPHSTTKAPMDERKTGFVDEYEGGQKSVFISPWLYETMAGKAYNFKANPLRGIRDPRTNYYWYNQCTADGDAENRTDYRDGAFISIILGSNSGLSSLTQESKMTTLGIYPVGGKYDDGKGGKIGASSGSGVAPDKILQAYSVPFMKAELVLAGEISGDAATLLKEGILSSIYHVNAVTSKADAAAPLIAASTADEFATKVVEKFNAATDNAKKLEIVMTEKWIANFFNPVEAYNDIRRTGYPVLFKGDENNMAWTPYKQTVAAEEGLTSYNLVKILDYPRIMWYPNNETTTNPNLTNNGRAVSEKTVFWDVK
;
A
#
# COMPACT_ATOMS: atom_id res chain seq x y z
N MET A 1 35.29 63.17 41.41
CA MET A 1 35.14 62.29 40.23
C MET A 1 35.76 60.89 40.38
N LYS A 2 36.87 60.69 41.09
CA LYS A 2 37.48 59.32 41.30
C LYS A 2 36.67 58.33 42.13
N LYS A 3 35.72 58.76 42.98
CA LYS A 3 34.87 57.86 43.78
C LYS A 3 33.64 57.30 43.04
N ILE A 4 33.22 57.92 41.96
CA ILE A 4 32.09 57.48 41.18
C ILE A 4 32.48 56.31 40.24
N TYR A 5 33.71 56.30 39.71
CA TYR A 5 34.21 55.22 38.87
C TYR A 5 34.40 53.88 39.59
N ASN A 6 34.71 53.90 40.88
CA ASN A 6 34.86 52.69 41.66
C ASN A 6 33.54 52.06 42.06
N ILE A 7 32.43 52.80 42.09
CA ILE A 7 31.07 52.26 42.35
C ILE A 7 30.48 51.65 41.09
N ILE A 8 30.77 52.21 39.91
CA ILE A 8 30.34 51.69 38.62
C ILE A 8 31.10 50.39 38.29
N ALA A 9 32.36 50.28 38.60
CA ALA A 9 33.17 49.07 38.40
C ALA A 9 32.74 47.93 39.36
N ALA A 10 32.27 48.25 40.58
CA ALA A 10 31.79 47.25 41.55
C ALA A 10 30.35 46.75 41.25
N LEU A 11 29.56 47.49 40.45
CA LEU A 11 28.20 47.07 40.05
C LEU A 11 28.16 46.26 38.73
N LEU A 12 29.26 46.24 37.97
CA LEU A 12 29.37 45.51 36.70
C LEU A 12 29.95 44.08 36.85
N ILE A 13 30.48 43.70 38.00
CA ILE A 13 31.09 42.39 38.26
C ILE A 13 30.09 41.30 38.63
N PRO A 14 28.90 41.55 39.24
CA PRO A 14 27.94 40.48 39.48
C PRO A 14 27.09 40.06 38.30
N THR A 15 27.13 40.78 37.18
CA THR A 15 26.25 40.48 36.02
C THR A 15 26.89 39.55 34.99
N LEU A 16 28.15 39.18 35.16
CA LEU A 16 28.87 38.23 34.29
C LEU A 16 28.96 36.80 34.83
N GLY A 17 28.42 36.54 36.02
CA GLY A 17 28.50 35.24 36.68
C GLY A 17 27.19 34.43 36.69
N GLY A 18 26.18 34.86 35.97
CA GLY A 18 24.88 34.23 36.05
C GLY A 18 24.20 33.99 34.74
N CYS A 19 24.72 33.12 33.94
CA CYS A 19 23.99 32.38 32.93
C CYS A 19 24.92 31.30 32.37
N SER A 20 25.08 30.22 33.05
CA SER A 20 25.22 28.96 32.36
C SER A 20 23.84 28.73 31.74
N LEU A 21 23.70 29.13 30.47
CA LEU A 21 22.52 28.86 29.70
C LEU A 21 22.47 27.36 29.38
N ASP A 22 22.11 26.59 30.36
CA ASP A 22 21.70 25.20 30.21
C ASP A 22 20.20 25.16 29.77
N ILE A 23 19.79 26.20 29.00
CA ILE A 23 18.42 26.34 28.46
C ILE A 23 18.15 25.26 27.42
N ASN A 24 19.17 24.60 26.90
CA ASN A 24 19.03 23.54 25.91
C ASN A 24 18.83 22.14 26.52
N ASN A 25 18.92 21.97 27.82
CA ASN A 25 18.56 20.75 28.51
C ASN A 25 17.20 20.95 29.20
N ASP A 26 16.13 20.61 28.54
CA ASP A 26 14.84 20.42 29.19
C ASP A 26 14.96 19.21 30.12
N PRO A 27 14.94 19.39 31.47
CA PRO A 27 15.00 18.27 32.40
C PRO A 27 13.79 17.34 32.33
N TYR A 28 12.74 17.75 31.62
CA TYR A 28 11.56 16.95 31.34
C TYR A 28 11.53 16.40 29.92
N ALA A 29 12.53 16.73 29.08
CA ALA A 29 12.64 16.10 27.78
C ALA A 29 12.90 14.61 27.97
N VAL A 30 12.04 13.80 27.37
CA VAL A 30 12.26 12.35 27.30
C VAL A 30 13.49 12.11 26.40
N THR A 31 14.65 11.92 27.02
CA THR A 31 15.92 11.73 26.31
C THR A 31 16.11 10.31 25.80
N THR A 32 15.36 9.33 26.36
CA THR A 32 15.37 7.93 25.94
C THR A 32 13.95 7.38 26.03
N LEU A 33 13.42 6.87 24.93
CA LEU A 33 12.19 6.08 24.95
C LEU A 33 12.52 4.67 25.47
N ASP A 34 11.66 4.12 26.31
CA ASP A 34 11.67 2.70 26.61
C ASP A 34 11.50 1.91 25.31
N ILE A 35 12.19 0.77 25.16
CA ILE A 35 12.15 -0.02 23.92
C ILE A 35 10.73 -0.46 23.55
N SER A 36 9.86 -0.64 24.54
CA SER A 36 8.45 -0.97 24.33
C SER A 36 7.67 0.19 23.71
N GLN A 37 7.90 1.42 24.18
CA GLN A 37 7.29 2.62 23.61
C GLN A 37 7.85 2.91 22.21
N LEU A 38 9.14 2.63 22.00
CA LEU A 38 9.77 2.78 20.69
C LEU A 38 9.16 1.81 19.67
N LEU A 39 8.84 0.55 20.06
CA LEU A 39 8.15 -0.39 19.18
C LEU A 39 6.80 0.14 18.75
N THR A 40 5.93 0.53 19.69
CA THR A 40 4.61 1.09 19.40
C THR A 40 4.69 2.28 18.44
N ALA A 41 5.61 3.21 18.70
CA ALA A 41 5.84 4.36 17.82
C ALA A 41 6.34 3.93 16.44
N THR A 42 7.23 2.94 16.36
CA THR A 42 7.77 2.43 15.09
C THR A 42 6.65 1.83 14.22
N GLU A 43 5.81 1.00 14.79
CA GLU A 43 4.69 0.36 14.10
C GLU A 43 3.67 1.36 13.57
N TYR A 44 3.35 2.38 14.38
CA TYR A 44 2.48 3.48 13.97
C TYR A 44 3.08 4.24 12.79
N GLU A 45 4.35 4.65 12.86
CA GLU A 45 5.01 5.43 11.82
C GLU A 45 5.23 4.64 10.52
N VAL A 46 5.50 3.34 10.62
CA VAL A 46 5.57 2.44 9.46
C VAL A 46 4.21 2.36 8.76
N SER A 47 3.12 2.18 9.51
CA SER A 47 1.77 2.18 8.95
C SER A 47 1.43 3.54 8.33
N ALA A 48 1.68 4.64 9.04
CA ALA A 48 1.41 6.00 8.58
C ALA A 48 2.15 6.37 7.29
N THR A 49 3.33 5.77 7.03
CA THR A 49 4.11 6.02 5.81
C THR A 49 3.32 5.66 4.54
N PHE A 50 2.53 4.60 4.57
CA PHE A 50 1.79 4.08 3.43
C PHE A 50 0.27 4.26 3.56
N ALA A 51 -0.18 4.91 4.63
CA ALA A 51 -1.59 5.21 4.84
C ALA A 51 -2.15 6.19 3.79
N GLU A 52 -3.45 6.21 3.64
CA GLU A 52 -4.17 6.99 2.63
C GLU A 52 -3.94 8.49 2.75
N GLY A 53 -3.77 9.02 3.97
CA GLY A 53 -3.53 10.44 4.23
C GLY A 53 -2.24 11.02 3.64
N ASN A 54 -1.31 10.19 3.17
CA ASN A 54 -0.05 10.62 2.57
C ASN A 54 -0.09 10.70 1.03
N PHE A 55 -1.26 10.73 0.43
CA PHE A 55 -1.49 10.78 -1.03
C PHE A 55 -0.90 9.61 -1.84
N LEU A 56 0.00 8.83 -1.26
CA LEU A 56 0.60 7.69 -1.95
C LEU A 56 -0.47 6.68 -2.36
N ASN A 57 -1.35 6.31 -1.43
CA ASN A 57 -2.39 5.31 -1.67
C ASN A 57 -3.37 5.78 -2.76
N ALA A 58 -3.87 7.02 -2.71
CA ALA A 58 -4.77 7.58 -3.71
C ALA A 58 -4.13 7.61 -5.10
N ASN A 59 -2.88 8.06 -5.19
CA ASN A 59 -2.15 8.18 -6.44
C ASN A 59 -1.85 6.83 -7.08
N PHE A 60 -1.33 5.88 -6.31
CA PHE A 60 -1.03 4.55 -6.82
C PHE A 60 -2.29 3.72 -7.10
N SER A 61 -3.38 3.94 -6.35
CA SER A 61 -4.69 3.37 -6.68
C SER A 61 -5.21 3.84 -8.04
N ALA A 62 -4.93 5.10 -8.43
CA ALA A 62 -5.24 5.59 -9.76
C ALA A 62 -4.35 4.96 -10.84
N TYR A 63 -3.04 4.81 -10.59
CA TYR A 63 -2.13 4.15 -11.51
C TYR A 63 -2.53 2.72 -11.83
N VAL A 64 -2.91 1.97 -10.81
CA VAL A 64 -3.33 0.57 -10.97
C VAL A 64 -4.82 0.41 -11.29
N HIS A 65 -5.54 1.50 -11.56
CA HIS A 65 -6.98 1.49 -11.84
C HIS A 65 -7.83 0.77 -10.78
N HIS A 66 -7.47 0.90 -9.51
CA HIS A 66 -8.33 0.52 -8.39
C HIS A 66 -9.38 1.59 -8.11
N THR A 67 -8.95 2.84 -8.04
CA THR A 67 -9.82 4.00 -7.85
C THR A 67 -9.40 5.13 -8.78
N HIS A 68 -10.28 6.10 -8.96
CA HIS A 68 -9.98 7.34 -9.68
C HIS A 68 -10.31 8.55 -8.80
N SER A 69 -9.71 9.70 -9.12
CA SER A 69 -10.02 10.98 -8.51
C SER A 69 -10.27 12.02 -9.59
N ARG A 70 -11.14 13.00 -9.32
CA ARG A 70 -11.35 14.15 -10.23
C ARG A 70 -10.10 15.00 -10.39
N GLU A 71 -9.25 15.01 -9.37
CA GLU A 71 -8.04 15.84 -9.30
C GLU A 71 -6.85 15.20 -10.01
N ILE A 72 -6.96 13.91 -10.33
CA ILE A 72 -5.91 13.14 -11.01
C ILE A 72 -6.44 12.79 -12.40
N ASP A 73 -6.16 13.63 -13.35
CA ASP A 73 -6.62 13.48 -14.74
C ASP A 73 -5.61 12.80 -15.67
N ASN A 74 -4.35 12.67 -15.22
CA ASN A 74 -3.31 11.93 -15.96
C ASN A 74 -2.19 11.43 -15.04
N TYR A 75 -1.41 10.45 -15.51
CA TYR A 75 -0.31 9.85 -14.74
C TYR A 75 0.90 10.76 -14.57
N SER A 76 1.12 11.73 -15.46
CA SER A 76 2.33 12.55 -15.45
C SER A 76 2.40 13.50 -14.26
N LEU A 77 1.25 13.91 -13.72
CA LEU A 77 1.18 14.82 -12.60
C LEU A 77 1.74 14.25 -11.30
N ILE A 78 1.58 12.94 -11.09
CA ILE A 78 1.91 12.30 -9.81
C ILE A 78 3.40 12.09 -9.65
N SER A 79 4.07 11.68 -10.73
CA SER A 79 5.48 11.33 -10.70
C SER A 79 6.42 12.52 -10.57
N THR A 80 5.95 13.71 -10.94
CA THR A 80 6.77 14.93 -11.00
C THR A 80 6.52 15.90 -9.85
N TYR A 81 5.55 15.62 -8.95
CA TYR A 81 5.12 16.58 -7.95
C TYR A 81 5.62 16.31 -6.53
N ALA A 82 5.61 17.39 -5.76
CA ALA A 82 5.82 17.43 -4.33
C ALA A 82 4.82 16.58 -3.50
N THR A 83 3.84 15.95 -4.15
CA THR A 83 2.81 15.11 -3.50
C THR A 83 3.40 13.94 -2.72
N LEU A 84 4.54 13.41 -3.14
CA LEU A 84 5.23 12.32 -2.44
C LEU A 84 6.26 12.80 -1.41
N THR A 85 6.39 14.12 -1.20
CA THR A 85 7.26 14.70 -0.17
C THR A 85 6.87 14.22 1.23
N ASN A 86 5.57 14.12 1.50
CA ASN A 86 5.08 13.65 2.79
C ASN A 86 5.45 12.18 3.04
N THR A 87 5.27 11.31 2.05
CA THR A 87 5.67 9.89 2.15
C THR A 87 7.17 9.74 2.37
N TRP A 88 7.98 10.48 1.61
CA TRP A 88 9.44 10.48 1.77
C TRP A 88 9.85 10.96 3.17
N SER A 89 9.31 12.10 3.61
CA SER A 89 9.60 12.63 4.96
C SER A 89 9.13 11.68 6.05
N GLN A 90 7.95 11.10 5.93
CA GLN A 90 7.41 10.13 6.87
C GLN A 90 8.32 8.89 6.96
N ALA A 91 8.76 8.37 5.81
CA ALA A 91 9.66 7.22 5.77
C ALA A 91 11.00 7.51 6.48
N TYR A 92 11.71 8.58 6.06
CA TYR A 92 13.07 8.82 6.56
C TYR A 92 13.13 9.42 7.96
N ARG A 93 12.26 10.40 8.27
CA ARG A 93 12.33 11.12 9.56
C ARG A 93 11.73 10.37 10.71
N TYR A 94 10.79 9.44 10.43
CA TYR A 94 10.06 8.74 11.47
C TYR A 94 10.22 7.22 11.34
N ALA A 95 9.68 6.57 10.32
CA ALA A 95 9.64 5.12 10.24
C ALA A 95 11.04 4.49 10.25
N ILE A 96 11.92 4.87 9.31
CA ILE A 96 13.28 4.30 9.18
C ILE A 96 14.11 4.64 10.42
N LYS A 97 14.06 5.91 10.86
CA LYS A 97 14.81 6.33 12.05
C LYS A 97 14.41 5.54 13.29
N ASN A 98 13.12 5.30 13.49
CA ASN A 98 12.64 4.50 14.61
C ASN A 98 13.01 3.02 14.45
N CYS A 99 12.94 2.45 13.24
CA CYS A 99 13.44 1.10 12.99
C CYS A 99 14.94 0.96 13.32
N ASP A 100 15.77 1.89 12.86
CA ASP A 100 17.21 1.89 13.14
C ASP A 100 17.49 1.99 14.65
N ALA A 101 16.73 2.82 15.37
CA ALA A 101 16.83 2.95 16.82
C ALA A 101 16.38 1.66 17.54
N LEU A 102 15.30 1.03 17.08
CA LEU A 102 14.77 -0.22 17.64
C LEU A 102 15.79 -1.36 17.47
N ILE A 103 16.40 -1.47 16.29
CA ILE A 103 17.47 -2.44 16.02
C ILE A 103 18.68 -2.18 16.91
N SER A 104 19.16 -0.94 16.92
CA SER A 104 20.37 -0.58 17.67
C SER A 104 20.20 -0.80 19.18
N ASN A 105 19.06 -0.39 19.75
CA ASN A 105 18.78 -0.60 21.16
C ASN A 105 18.58 -2.09 21.49
N GLY A 106 17.86 -2.82 20.65
CA GLY A 106 17.65 -4.25 20.82
C GLY A 106 18.97 -5.03 20.79
N ASP A 107 19.83 -4.77 19.80
CA ASP A 107 21.14 -5.41 19.68
C ASP A 107 22.05 -5.07 20.88
N ALA A 108 22.07 -3.80 21.30
CA ALA A 108 22.94 -3.36 22.43
C ALA A 108 22.50 -3.97 23.77
N ASN A 109 21.21 -4.18 23.97
CA ASN A 109 20.67 -4.69 25.24
C ASN A 109 20.46 -6.21 25.26
N GLY A 110 20.61 -6.89 24.12
CA GLY A 110 20.31 -8.31 23.97
C GLY A 110 18.80 -8.61 23.80
N ASP A 111 17.99 -7.60 23.44
CA ASP A 111 16.55 -7.75 23.16
C ASP A 111 16.34 -8.20 21.70
N ALA A 112 16.75 -9.42 21.40
CA ALA A 112 16.79 -9.96 20.02
C ALA A 112 15.43 -9.91 19.30
N VAL A 113 14.33 -10.13 20.02
CA VAL A 113 12.98 -10.07 19.43
C VAL A 113 12.65 -8.65 18.96
N TYR A 114 12.93 -7.62 19.76
CA TYR A 114 12.74 -6.21 19.36
C TYR A 114 13.61 -5.84 18.14
N ALA A 115 14.87 -6.27 18.15
CA ALA A 115 15.77 -6.04 17.03
C ALA A 115 15.27 -6.74 15.75
N GLY A 116 14.79 -7.98 15.86
CA GLY A 116 14.21 -8.75 14.78
C GLY A 116 12.98 -8.05 14.16
N ILE A 117 12.07 -7.56 15.00
CA ILE A 117 10.90 -6.77 14.57
C ILE A 117 11.36 -5.51 13.82
N GLY A 118 12.31 -4.77 14.40
CA GLY A 118 12.88 -3.58 13.76
C GLY A 118 13.44 -3.88 12.36
N ARG A 119 14.14 -5.01 12.18
CA ARG A 119 14.68 -5.45 10.88
C ARG A 119 13.58 -5.77 9.87
N VAL A 120 12.50 -6.44 10.28
CA VAL A 120 11.35 -6.74 9.40
C VAL A 120 10.69 -5.45 8.94
N LEU A 121 10.38 -4.54 9.86
CA LEU A 121 9.73 -3.27 9.56
C LEU A 121 10.62 -2.38 8.68
N ARG A 122 11.92 -2.30 8.98
CA ARG A 122 12.91 -1.59 8.17
C ARG A 122 12.98 -2.14 6.75
N ALA A 123 12.99 -3.46 6.61
CA ALA A 123 13.00 -4.11 5.29
C ALA A 123 11.75 -3.79 4.50
N HIS A 124 10.57 -3.81 5.12
CA HIS A 124 9.31 -3.43 4.46
C HIS A 124 9.37 -2.00 3.91
N VAL A 125 9.76 -1.03 4.74
CA VAL A 125 9.81 0.39 4.33
C VAL A 125 10.83 0.60 3.23
N TYR A 126 12.05 0.09 3.36
CA TYR A 126 13.09 0.29 2.34
C TYR A 126 12.81 -0.44 1.04
N MET A 127 12.17 -1.62 1.06
CA MET A 127 11.71 -2.27 -0.17
C MET A 127 10.77 -1.36 -0.94
N ALA A 128 9.72 -0.84 -0.28
CA ALA A 128 8.74 0.04 -0.92
C ALA A 128 9.39 1.34 -1.42
N MET A 129 10.26 1.98 -0.62
CA MET A 129 10.96 3.20 -1.03
C MET A 129 11.88 2.95 -2.22
N THR A 130 12.65 1.86 -2.22
CA THR A 130 13.52 1.45 -3.32
C THR A 130 12.72 1.15 -4.59
N ASP A 131 11.61 0.44 -4.45
CA ASP A 131 10.72 0.11 -5.57
C ASP A 131 10.13 1.36 -6.25
N LEU A 132 9.87 2.41 -5.47
CA LEU A 132 9.27 3.64 -5.98
C LEU A 132 10.30 4.64 -6.52
N TRP A 133 11.47 4.77 -5.89
CA TRP A 133 12.48 5.77 -6.24
C TRP A 133 13.77 5.22 -6.83
N GLY A 134 13.98 3.90 -6.81
CA GLY A 134 15.21 3.27 -7.28
C GLY A 134 16.35 3.45 -6.29
N ASP A 135 17.44 4.06 -6.73
CA ASP A 135 18.61 4.34 -5.89
C ASP A 135 18.26 5.46 -4.89
N ILE A 136 18.42 5.20 -3.60
CA ILE A 136 18.03 6.09 -2.51
C ILE A 136 19.09 6.11 -1.41
N PRO A 137 19.10 7.13 -0.53
CA PRO A 137 19.94 7.10 0.67
C PRO A 137 19.61 5.89 1.56
N TYR A 138 20.61 5.08 1.85
CA TYR A 138 20.47 3.86 2.66
C TYR A 138 21.59 3.70 3.69
N SER A 139 22.82 3.49 3.26
CA SER A 139 23.95 3.22 4.15
C SER A 139 24.37 4.43 4.99
N GLU A 140 24.14 5.64 4.52
CA GLU A 140 24.43 6.89 5.21
C GLU A 140 23.18 7.58 5.76
N ALA A 141 21.99 7.03 5.50
CA ALA A 141 20.74 7.60 5.98
C ALA A 141 20.72 7.63 7.53
N ASN A 142 20.18 8.71 8.10
CA ASN A 142 20.07 8.93 9.55
C ASN A 142 21.41 8.85 10.33
N THR A 143 22.57 8.91 9.65
CA THR A 143 23.87 8.88 10.30
C THR A 143 24.21 10.27 10.85
N VAL A 144 24.53 10.34 12.14
CA VAL A 144 24.88 11.60 12.80
C VAL A 144 26.11 12.23 12.13
N GLY A 145 25.98 13.50 11.75
CA GLY A 145 27.06 14.26 11.10
C GLY A 145 27.09 14.13 9.58
N ILE A 146 26.21 13.34 8.96
CA ILE A 146 26.04 13.27 7.49
C ILE A 146 24.76 14.01 7.13
N GLU A 147 24.90 15.24 6.62
CA GLU A 147 23.76 16.07 6.22
C GLU A 147 23.32 15.81 4.76
N THR A 148 24.22 15.32 3.92
CA THR A 148 24.01 15.04 2.51
C THR A 148 24.37 13.59 2.19
N PRO A 149 23.54 12.64 2.62
CA PRO A 149 23.83 11.22 2.41
C PRO A 149 23.85 10.90 0.90
N LYS A 150 24.77 10.01 0.51
CA LYS A 150 24.80 9.47 -0.86
C LYS A 150 23.64 8.50 -1.09
N THR A 151 23.33 8.24 -2.36
CA THR A 151 22.46 7.14 -2.75
C THR A 151 23.21 5.82 -2.81
N ASP A 152 22.56 4.76 -2.39
CA ASP A 152 22.99 3.37 -2.65
C ASP A 152 22.16 2.79 -3.79
N SER A 153 22.73 1.86 -4.55
CA SER A 153 22.02 1.24 -5.66
C SER A 153 20.87 0.35 -5.16
N SER A 154 19.78 0.32 -5.91
CA SER A 154 18.64 -0.54 -5.61
C SER A 154 19.01 -2.02 -5.47
N GLU A 155 20.00 -2.47 -6.25
CA GLU A 155 20.60 -3.82 -6.15
C GLU A 155 21.27 -4.04 -4.78
N SER A 156 22.14 -3.09 -4.34
CA SER A 156 22.84 -3.23 -3.07
C SER A 156 21.90 -3.18 -1.87
N ILE A 157 20.87 -2.33 -1.93
CA ILE A 157 19.83 -2.23 -0.89
C ILE A 157 19.12 -3.58 -0.75
N TYR A 158 18.65 -4.19 -1.84
CA TYR A 158 17.96 -5.47 -1.79
C TYR A 158 18.80 -6.60 -1.20
N ASN A 159 20.10 -6.64 -1.51
CA ASN A 159 21.02 -7.62 -0.93
C ASN A 159 21.19 -7.43 0.59
N ASP A 160 21.27 -6.19 1.06
CA ASP A 160 21.37 -5.90 2.48
C ASP A 160 20.06 -6.18 3.22
N LEU A 161 18.91 -5.86 2.61
CA LEU A 161 17.61 -6.20 3.18
C LEU A 161 17.41 -7.72 3.30
N LEU A 162 17.89 -8.50 2.33
CA LEU A 162 17.85 -9.97 2.40
C LEU A 162 18.69 -10.47 3.58
N ALA A 163 19.89 -9.92 3.78
CA ALA A 163 20.73 -10.25 4.92
C ALA A 163 20.07 -9.84 6.26
N GLY A 164 19.45 -8.66 6.29
CA GLY A 164 18.68 -8.17 7.44
C GLY A 164 17.50 -9.07 7.81
N LEU A 165 16.75 -9.57 6.82
CA LEU A 165 15.65 -10.52 7.04
C LEU A 165 16.15 -11.88 7.53
N ASN A 166 17.29 -12.38 7.01
CA ASN A 166 17.93 -13.58 7.53
C ASN A 166 18.30 -13.41 9.01
N LYS A 167 18.84 -12.25 9.38
CA LYS A 167 19.17 -11.95 10.77
C LYS A 167 17.92 -11.86 11.66
N ALA A 168 16.82 -11.24 11.17
CA ALA A 168 15.54 -11.19 11.90
C ALA A 168 15.00 -12.60 12.19
N ILE A 169 15.04 -13.49 11.20
CA ILE A 169 14.61 -14.89 11.36
C ILE A 169 15.45 -15.60 12.42
N GLU A 170 16.76 -15.32 12.47
CA GLU A 170 17.68 -15.84 13.49
C GLU A 170 17.35 -15.28 14.88
N ASP A 171 17.07 -13.98 14.99
CA ASP A 171 16.69 -13.32 16.23
C ASP A 171 15.41 -13.94 16.82
N PHE A 172 14.43 -14.26 16.00
CA PHE A 172 13.19 -14.93 16.43
C PHE A 172 13.39 -16.39 16.85
N LYS A 173 14.34 -17.10 16.26
CA LYS A 173 14.73 -18.47 16.70
C LYS A 173 15.40 -18.44 18.10
N ASN A 174 16.04 -17.33 18.44
CA ASN A 174 16.69 -17.12 19.72
C ASN A 174 15.78 -16.48 20.79
N LYS A 175 14.46 -16.58 20.64
CA LYS A 175 13.47 -15.99 21.56
C LYS A 175 13.64 -16.38 23.03
N GLU A 176 14.25 -17.52 23.31
CA GLU A 176 14.54 -18.02 24.66
C GLU A 176 15.93 -17.62 25.18
N ALA A 177 16.80 -17.06 24.32
CA ALA A 177 18.04 -16.44 24.77
C ALA A 177 17.70 -15.24 25.67
N ALA A 178 18.68 -14.75 26.43
CA ALA A 178 18.48 -13.63 27.36
C ALA A 178 17.87 -12.41 26.63
N ASN A 179 16.55 -12.36 26.55
CA ASN A 179 15.79 -11.19 26.13
C ASN A 179 15.33 -10.47 27.41
N PRO A 180 16.04 -9.45 27.90
CA PRO A 180 15.67 -8.71 29.13
C PRO A 180 14.28 -8.10 29.02
N ASN A 181 13.91 -7.68 27.80
CA ASN A 181 12.58 -7.18 27.48
C ASN A 181 11.95 -8.04 26.38
N VAL A 182 10.64 -8.27 26.48
CA VAL A 182 9.86 -9.04 25.50
C VAL A 182 8.66 -8.21 25.06
N PRO A 183 8.39 -8.09 23.76
CA PRO A 183 7.15 -7.46 23.27
C PRO A 183 5.92 -8.13 23.84
N ALA A 184 4.88 -7.33 24.10
CA ALA A 184 3.57 -7.78 24.58
C ALA A 184 2.47 -6.88 24.01
N SER A 185 1.57 -6.35 24.81
CA SER A 185 0.49 -5.46 24.38
C SER A 185 0.96 -4.13 23.73
N ASN A 186 2.24 -3.82 23.81
CA ASN A 186 2.89 -2.71 23.12
C ASN A 186 3.20 -2.99 21.64
N ASP A 187 3.15 -4.25 21.21
CA ASP A 187 3.17 -4.68 19.82
C ASP A 187 1.74 -4.62 19.25
N LEU A 188 1.46 -3.64 18.42
CA LEU A 188 0.13 -3.37 17.85
C LEU A 188 -0.27 -4.37 16.77
N PHE A 189 0.72 -5.03 16.15
CA PHE A 189 0.46 -5.96 15.05
C PHE A 189 0.13 -7.37 15.56
N TYR A 190 0.96 -7.92 16.42
CA TYR A 190 0.85 -9.32 16.84
C TYR A 190 0.78 -9.53 18.35
N GLY A 191 0.80 -8.46 19.16
CA GLY A 191 0.69 -8.57 20.62
C GLY A 191 1.86 -9.32 21.26
N GLY A 192 3.04 -9.30 20.65
CA GLY A 192 4.25 -9.98 21.11
C GLY A 192 4.35 -11.45 20.64
N ASP A 193 3.51 -11.90 19.71
CA ASP A 193 3.58 -13.26 19.15
C ASP A 193 4.78 -13.41 18.21
N VAL A 194 5.88 -13.95 18.74
CA VAL A 194 7.15 -14.12 18.02
C VAL A 194 7.04 -15.12 16.86
N ASP A 195 6.15 -16.11 16.95
CA ASP A 195 5.97 -17.09 15.88
C ASP A 195 5.28 -16.44 14.66
N LYS A 196 4.34 -15.50 14.88
CA LYS A 196 3.77 -14.70 13.80
C LYS A 196 4.80 -13.75 13.18
N TRP A 197 5.66 -13.13 13.99
CA TRP A 197 6.75 -12.31 13.48
C TRP A 197 7.75 -13.11 12.63
N SER A 198 8.06 -14.34 13.03
CA SER A 198 8.90 -15.25 12.25
C SER A 198 8.26 -15.57 10.89
N LYS A 199 6.95 -15.85 10.85
CA LYS A 199 6.19 -16.05 9.62
C LYS A 199 6.16 -14.80 8.75
N ALA A 200 5.99 -13.63 9.34
CA ALA A 200 6.01 -12.34 8.62
C ALA A 200 7.38 -12.09 7.98
N ALA A 201 8.48 -12.33 8.70
CA ALA A 201 9.84 -12.22 8.18
C ALA A 201 10.07 -13.14 6.97
N ASN A 202 9.68 -14.41 7.09
CA ASN A 202 9.75 -15.39 6.00
C ASN A 202 8.90 -14.97 4.79
N THR A 203 7.71 -14.42 5.04
CA THR A 203 6.80 -13.98 3.97
C THR A 203 7.36 -12.74 3.26
N LEU A 204 7.92 -11.79 4.00
CA LEU A 204 8.57 -10.61 3.41
C LEU A 204 9.82 -11.00 2.61
N LYS A 205 10.59 -11.98 3.10
CA LYS A 205 11.70 -12.59 2.34
C LYS A 205 11.23 -13.25 1.05
N LEU A 206 10.14 -14.01 1.08
CA LEU A 206 9.54 -14.57 -0.14
C LEU A 206 9.15 -13.46 -1.13
N LYS A 207 8.51 -12.40 -0.64
CA LYS A 207 8.16 -11.23 -1.44
C LYS A 207 9.39 -10.61 -2.10
N LEU A 208 10.48 -10.37 -1.36
CA LEU A 208 11.75 -9.83 -1.87
C LEU A 208 12.31 -10.71 -3.01
N LEU A 209 12.33 -12.02 -2.82
CA LEU A 209 12.82 -12.97 -3.80
C LEU A 209 11.92 -13.02 -5.05
N VAL A 210 10.61 -12.99 -4.90
CA VAL A 210 9.67 -12.95 -6.04
C VAL A 210 9.80 -11.62 -6.80
N GLN A 211 9.92 -10.50 -6.08
CA GLN A 211 10.07 -9.19 -6.69
C GLN A 211 11.33 -9.10 -7.56
N SER A 212 12.45 -9.65 -7.07
CA SER A 212 13.73 -9.66 -7.78
C SER A 212 13.89 -10.81 -8.79
N ARG A 213 12.90 -11.67 -8.99
CA ARG A 213 12.98 -12.90 -9.78
C ARG A 213 13.52 -12.69 -11.20
N LEU A 214 13.12 -11.60 -11.88
CA LEU A 214 13.56 -11.32 -13.25
C LEU A 214 15.01 -10.82 -13.34
N ALA A 215 15.62 -10.48 -12.22
CA ALA A 215 17.03 -10.08 -12.06
C ALA A 215 17.68 -10.88 -10.93
N GLN A 216 17.37 -12.18 -10.83
CA GLN A 216 17.82 -13.05 -9.75
C GLN A 216 19.35 -13.18 -9.66
N ASP A 217 20.05 -12.97 -10.77
CA ASP A 217 21.53 -12.95 -10.85
C ASP A 217 22.14 -11.76 -10.08
N LYS A 218 21.36 -10.73 -9.77
CA LYS A 218 21.75 -9.54 -9.00
C LYS A 218 21.56 -9.71 -7.49
N VAL A 219 20.85 -10.74 -7.06
CA VAL A 219 20.60 -11.02 -5.64
C VAL A 219 21.42 -12.21 -5.19
N THR A 220 22.34 -11.96 -4.28
CA THR A 220 23.28 -12.96 -3.77
C THR A 220 22.57 -14.17 -3.19
N GLY A 221 22.85 -15.35 -3.74
CA GLY A 221 22.28 -16.60 -3.25
C GLY A 221 20.78 -16.78 -3.51
N TRP A 222 20.16 -16.00 -4.39
CA TRP A 222 18.71 -15.99 -4.64
C TRP A 222 18.09 -17.40 -4.68
N LYS A 223 18.67 -18.31 -5.46
CA LYS A 223 18.12 -19.68 -5.63
C LYS A 223 18.24 -20.53 -4.35
N SER A 224 19.35 -20.46 -3.64
CA SER A 224 19.55 -21.17 -2.37
C SER A 224 18.67 -20.62 -1.28
N GLU A 225 18.51 -19.29 -1.20
CA GLU A 225 17.63 -18.61 -0.27
C GLU A 225 16.16 -19.00 -0.49
N LEU A 226 15.70 -18.99 -1.75
CA LEU A 226 14.36 -19.43 -2.09
C LEU A 226 14.13 -20.91 -1.74
N THR A 227 15.10 -21.77 -2.05
CA THR A 227 14.98 -23.21 -1.79
C THR A 227 14.88 -23.50 -0.28
N ALA A 228 15.74 -22.89 0.53
CA ALA A 228 15.73 -23.03 1.98
C ALA A 228 14.41 -22.51 2.59
N LEU A 229 13.96 -21.35 2.15
CA LEU A 229 12.75 -20.70 2.62
C LEU A 229 11.50 -21.56 2.34
N LEU A 230 11.41 -22.15 1.14
CA LEU A 230 10.27 -22.99 0.78
C LEU A 230 10.32 -24.36 1.48
N ALA A 231 11.51 -24.89 1.80
CA ALA A 231 11.65 -26.11 2.57
C ALA A 231 11.17 -25.92 4.03
N GLU A 232 11.43 -24.76 4.63
CA GLU A 232 10.93 -24.38 5.96
C GLU A 232 9.40 -24.21 5.93
N ASN A 233 8.86 -23.65 4.86
CA ASN A 233 7.41 -23.42 4.61
C ASN A 233 6.68 -22.72 5.78
N ASN A 234 7.34 -21.82 6.47
CA ASN A 234 6.83 -21.09 7.63
C ASN A 234 6.39 -19.66 7.21
N PHE A 235 5.20 -19.54 6.65
CA PHE A 235 4.63 -18.28 6.15
C PHE A 235 3.39 -17.89 6.93
N ILE A 236 3.01 -16.60 6.83
CA ILE A 236 1.72 -16.13 7.37
C ILE A 236 0.57 -16.88 6.70
N GLY A 237 -0.41 -17.28 7.49
CA GLY A 237 -1.68 -17.89 7.06
C GLY A 237 -2.87 -17.00 7.36
N ASP A 238 -4.07 -17.48 7.04
CA ASP A 238 -5.33 -16.78 7.28
C ASP A 238 -5.47 -16.36 8.75
N GLY A 239 -5.70 -15.07 8.98
CA GLY A 239 -5.79 -14.48 10.32
C GLY A 239 -4.43 -14.12 10.96
N GLU A 240 -3.33 -14.25 10.20
CA GLU A 240 -1.98 -13.87 10.63
C GLU A 240 -1.41 -12.71 9.80
N ASP A 241 -2.29 -11.95 9.13
CA ASP A 241 -1.89 -10.79 8.33
C ASP A 241 -1.07 -9.78 9.15
N LEU A 242 0.03 -9.28 8.58
CA LEU A 242 0.73 -8.13 9.13
C LEU A 242 -0.01 -6.88 8.68
N GLN A 243 -0.75 -6.27 9.58
CA GLN A 243 -1.64 -5.15 9.29
C GLN A 243 -1.85 -4.27 10.51
N PHE A 244 -1.95 -2.96 10.31
CA PHE A 244 -2.21 -2.02 11.40
C PHE A 244 -3.71 -2.00 11.73
N PRO A 245 -4.10 -2.26 12.98
CA PRO A 245 -5.50 -2.29 13.37
C PRO A 245 -6.06 -0.88 13.56
N HIS A 246 -7.31 -0.68 13.14
CA HIS A 246 -8.12 0.50 13.46
C HIS A 246 -9.23 0.17 14.43
N SER A 247 -9.71 1.18 15.18
CA SER A 247 -10.81 1.05 16.12
C SER A 247 -11.93 2.05 15.81
N THR A 248 -13.01 2.02 16.60
CA THR A 248 -14.11 3.00 16.49
C THR A 248 -13.90 4.26 17.34
N THR A 249 -12.77 4.36 18.03
CA THR A 249 -12.43 5.48 18.92
C THR A 249 -12.26 6.77 18.11
N LYS A 250 -12.88 7.85 18.55
CA LYS A 250 -12.82 9.18 17.91
C LYS A 250 -12.03 10.21 18.69
N ALA A 251 -11.86 9.99 19.99
CA ALA A 251 -11.20 10.93 20.89
C ALA A 251 -10.44 10.17 22.00
N PRO A 252 -9.31 10.68 22.47
CA PRO A 252 -8.70 12.00 22.16
C PRO A 252 -8.07 12.09 20.76
N MET A 253 -7.79 10.94 20.11
CA MET A 253 -7.31 10.85 18.74
C MET A 253 -8.28 9.96 17.94
N ASP A 254 -8.50 10.29 16.69
CA ASP A 254 -9.34 9.45 15.82
C ASP A 254 -8.52 8.24 15.37
N GLU A 255 -8.91 7.05 15.83
CA GLU A 255 -8.25 5.78 15.52
C GLU A 255 -8.91 5.05 14.34
N ARG A 256 -9.93 5.65 13.73
CA ARG A 256 -10.59 5.07 12.57
C ARG A 256 -9.73 5.25 11.33
N LYS A 257 -9.92 4.38 10.36
CA LYS A 257 -9.21 4.45 9.08
C LYS A 257 -9.46 5.79 8.38
N THR A 258 -8.38 6.46 7.95
CA THR A 258 -8.43 7.78 7.31
C THR A 258 -9.37 7.79 6.10
N GLY A 259 -9.28 6.79 5.22
CA GLY A 259 -10.15 6.70 4.04
C GLY A 259 -11.64 6.57 4.38
N PHE A 260 -11.99 6.03 5.55
CA PHE A 260 -13.37 6.08 6.05
C PHE A 260 -13.77 7.49 6.46
N VAL A 261 -12.92 8.15 7.23
CA VAL A 261 -13.21 9.52 7.72
C VAL A 261 -13.36 10.48 6.53
N ASP A 262 -12.47 10.41 5.57
CA ASP A 262 -12.48 11.27 4.38
C ASP A 262 -13.73 11.05 3.52
N GLU A 263 -14.10 9.80 3.25
CA GLU A 263 -15.18 9.47 2.33
C GLU A 263 -16.58 9.46 2.99
N TYR A 264 -16.69 9.19 4.29
CA TYR A 264 -17.97 9.07 4.99
C TYR A 264 -18.33 10.30 5.82
N GLU A 265 -17.34 11.04 6.35
CA GLU A 265 -17.52 12.24 7.15
C GLU A 265 -17.03 13.51 6.46
N GLY A 266 -16.13 13.41 5.49
CA GLY A 266 -15.60 14.54 4.73
C GLY A 266 -16.67 15.29 3.95
N GLY A 267 -16.44 16.59 3.75
CA GLY A 267 -17.35 17.46 3.00
C GLY A 267 -17.33 17.22 1.49
N GLN A 268 -16.24 16.70 0.96
CA GLN A 268 -16.06 16.39 -0.46
C GLN A 268 -15.48 14.99 -0.60
N LYS A 269 -16.14 14.19 -1.43
CA LYS A 269 -15.66 12.85 -1.77
C LYS A 269 -14.69 12.92 -2.94
N SER A 270 -13.53 12.32 -2.79
CA SER A 270 -12.48 12.37 -3.80
C SER A 270 -12.23 11.03 -4.49
N VAL A 271 -12.64 9.92 -3.88
CA VAL A 271 -12.33 8.56 -4.36
C VAL A 271 -13.52 7.93 -5.08
N PHE A 272 -13.30 7.55 -6.33
CA PHE A 272 -14.27 6.87 -7.19
C PHE A 272 -13.75 5.47 -7.53
N ILE A 273 -14.61 4.46 -7.41
CA ILE A 273 -14.23 3.10 -7.83
C ILE A 273 -13.97 3.09 -9.34
N SER A 274 -12.82 2.56 -9.73
CA SER A 274 -12.45 2.51 -11.15
C SER A 274 -13.39 1.61 -11.96
N PRO A 275 -13.84 2.04 -13.13
CA PRO A 275 -14.56 1.17 -14.06
C PRO A 275 -13.79 -0.09 -14.48
N TRP A 276 -12.45 -0.07 -14.50
CA TRP A 276 -11.63 -1.28 -14.76
C TRP A 276 -11.82 -2.33 -13.66
N LEU A 277 -11.73 -1.92 -12.39
CA LEU A 277 -11.97 -2.82 -11.26
C LEU A 277 -13.41 -3.34 -11.27
N TYR A 278 -14.37 -2.42 -11.47
CA TYR A 278 -15.78 -2.79 -11.57
C TYR A 278 -16.04 -3.84 -12.65
N GLU A 279 -15.60 -3.59 -13.88
CA GLU A 279 -15.84 -4.51 -15.00
C GLU A 279 -15.18 -5.87 -14.76
N THR A 280 -13.97 -5.87 -14.19
CA THR A 280 -13.25 -7.10 -13.88
C THR A 280 -14.02 -7.94 -12.88
N MET A 281 -14.43 -7.37 -11.75
CA MET A 281 -15.15 -8.09 -10.70
C MET A 281 -16.60 -8.39 -11.06
N ALA A 282 -17.24 -7.56 -11.86
CA ALA A 282 -18.58 -7.82 -12.37
C ALA A 282 -18.62 -8.84 -13.53
N GLY A 283 -17.47 -9.33 -13.98
CA GLY A 283 -17.36 -10.26 -15.12
C GLY A 283 -17.73 -9.62 -16.46
N LYS A 284 -17.64 -8.30 -16.57
CA LYS A 284 -17.96 -7.51 -17.75
C LYS A 284 -16.73 -7.16 -18.57
N ALA A 285 -16.90 -6.74 -19.79
CA ALA A 285 -15.83 -6.29 -20.67
C ALA A 285 -16.34 -5.27 -21.69
N TYR A 286 -17.01 -4.24 -21.20
CA TYR A 286 -17.51 -3.17 -22.07
C TYR A 286 -16.36 -2.29 -22.57
N ASN A 287 -15.48 -1.92 -21.67
CA ASN A 287 -14.35 -1.04 -21.89
C ASN A 287 -13.03 -1.77 -21.66
N PHE A 288 -12.93 -2.55 -20.58
CA PHE A 288 -11.78 -3.41 -20.34
C PHE A 288 -11.94 -4.73 -21.10
N LYS A 289 -11.73 -4.67 -22.42
CA LYS A 289 -11.95 -5.82 -23.33
C LYS A 289 -11.00 -6.99 -23.04
N ALA A 290 -9.84 -6.71 -22.46
CA ALA A 290 -8.85 -7.72 -22.08
C ALA A 290 -9.16 -8.39 -20.73
N ASN A 291 -10.31 -8.14 -20.09
CA ASN A 291 -10.68 -8.75 -18.84
C ASN A 291 -10.61 -10.30 -18.91
N PRO A 292 -9.65 -10.95 -18.24
CA PRO A 292 -9.49 -12.40 -18.29
C PRO A 292 -10.59 -13.13 -17.52
N LEU A 293 -11.33 -12.43 -16.63
CA LEU A 293 -12.41 -12.97 -15.81
C LEU A 293 -13.80 -12.74 -16.40
N ARG A 294 -13.88 -12.27 -17.65
CA ARG A 294 -15.15 -12.03 -18.34
C ARG A 294 -16.09 -13.23 -18.22
N GLY A 295 -17.33 -12.97 -17.81
CA GLY A 295 -18.39 -13.95 -17.62
C GLY A 295 -18.43 -14.57 -16.21
N ILE A 296 -17.51 -14.20 -15.32
CA ILE A 296 -17.50 -14.65 -13.92
C ILE A 296 -17.70 -13.42 -13.02
N ARG A 297 -18.79 -13.41 -12.25
CA ARG A 297 -19.03 -12.37 -11.24
C ARG A 297 -18.34 -12.74 -9.94
N ASP A 298 -17.56 -11.84 -9.41
CA ASP A 298 -16.84 -11.96 -8.15
C ASP A 298 -17.80 -11.72 -6.97
N PRO A 299 -17.87 -12.61 -5.96
CA PRO A 299 -18.74 -12.43 -4.81
C PRO A 299 -18.29 -11.30 -3.88
N ARG A 300 -17.04 -10.80 -4.00
CA ARG A 300 -16.51 -9.69 -3.20
C ARG A 300 -17.09 -8.33 -3.61
N THR A 301 -17.78 -8.21 -4.75
CA THR A 301 -18.30 -6.94 -5.31
C THR A 301 -19.10 -6.13 -4.30
N ASN A 302 -20.01 -6.76 -3.55
CA ASN A 302 -20.90 -6.09 -2.60
C ASN A 302 -20.18 -5.59 -1.33
N TYR A 303 -18.91 -5.95 -1.16
CA TYR A 303 -18.06 -5.56 -0.02
C TYR A 303 -17.06 -4.48 -0.40
N TYR A 304 -16.61 -4.46 -1.66
CA TYR A 304 -15.57 -3.55 -2.15
C TYR A 304 -16.09 -2.13 -2.34
N TRP A 305 -17.35 -2.01 -2.76
CA TRP A 305 -18.00 -0.71 -2.94
C TRP A 305 -19.45 -0.73 -2.48
N TYR A 306 -19.98 0.46 -2.30
CA TYR A 306 -21.38 0.70 -1.96
C TYR A 306 -22.00 1.61 -3.00
N ASN A 307 -23.12 1.17 -3.62
CA ASN A 307 -23.90 1.95 -4.56
C ASN A 307 -24.92 2.82 -3.82
N GLN A 308 -24.78 4.14 -3.91
CA GLN A 308 -25.73 5.06 -3.28
C GLN A 308 -27.05 5.17 -4.05
N CYS A 309 -27.06 4.77 -5.33
CA CYS A 309 -28.26 4.67 -6.16
C CYS A 309 -28.75 3.22 -6.29
N THR A 310 -30.01 3.05 -6.65
CA THR A 310 -30.54 1.78 -7.15
C THR A 310 -30.36 1.69 -8.67
N ALA A 311 -30.57 0.49 -9.26
CA ALA A 311 -30.40 0.29 -10.71
C ALA A 311 -31.32 1.20 -11.54
N ASP A 312 -32.52 1.45 -11.06
CA ASP A 312 -33.55 2.29 -11.72
C ASP A 312 -33.56 3.73 -11.19
N GLY A 313 -32.69 4.03 -10.22
CA GLY A 313 -32.66 5.33 -9.54
C GLY A 313 -31.88 6.38 -10.32
N ASP A 314 -32.38 7.61 -10.27
CA ASP A 314 -31.69 8.83 -10.63
C ASP A 314 -31.15 8.90 -12.08
N ALA A 315 -32.05 8.81 -13.04
CA ALA A 315 -31.73 8.90 -14.47
C ALA A 315 -31.04 10.23 -14.86
N GLU A 316 -31.20 11.30 -14.06
CA GLU A 316 -30.66 12.63 -14.34
C GLU A 316 -29.20 12.82 -13.87
N ASN A 317 -28.62 11.86 -13.15
CA ASN A 317 -27.24 12.00 -12.68
C ASN A 317 -26.26 11.86 -13.84
N ARG A 318 -25.75 12.98 -14.31
CA ARG A 318 -24.74 13.04 -15.36
C ARG A 318 -23.43 12.50 -14.85
N THR A 319 -22.82 11.58 -15.60
CA THR A 319 -21.57 10.94 -15.21
C THR A 319 -20.81 10.40 -16.41
N ASP A 320 -19.51 10.17 -16.24
CA ASP A 320 -18.69 9.52 -17.25
C ASP A 320 -19.00 8.05 -17.44
N TYR A 321 -19.32 7.35 -16.36
CA TYR A 321 -19.56 5.91 -16.38
C TYR A 321 -20.74 5.52 -15.50
N ARG A 322 -21.66 4.80 -16.08
CA ARG A 322 -22.79 4.21 -15.36
C ARG A 322 -23.16 2.84 -15.91
N ASP A 323 -23.41 1.90 -15.00
CA ASP A 323 -23.96 0.58 -15.31
C ASP A 323 -24.93 0.17 -14.19
N GLY A 324 -26.22 0.38 -14.42
CA GLY A 324 -27.25 0.20 -13.39
C GLY A 324 -27.01 1.12 -12.19
N ALA A 325 -26.85 0.53 -11.00
CA ALA A 325 -26.58 1.26 -9.76
C ALA A 325 -25.14 1.78 -9.64
N PHE A 326 -24.21 1.22 -10.40
CA PHE A 326 -22.82 1.62 -10.38
C PHE A 326 -22.60 2.92 -11.15
N ILE A 327 -22.09 3.93 -10.47
CA ILE A 327 -21.85 5.28 -11.00
C ILE A 327 -20.44 5.71 -10.65
N SER A 328 -19.64 6.09 -11.65
CA SER A 328 -18.26 6.49 -11.48
C SER A 328 -17.80 7.49 -12.55
N ILE A 329 -16.53 7.88 -12.47
CA ILE A 329 -15.82 8.68 -13.46
C ILE A 329 -14.75 7.85 -14.16
N ILE A 330 -14.25 8.33 -15.29
CA ILE A 330 -13.19 7.70 -16.06
C ILE A 330 -11.91 8.53 -15.94
N LEU A 331 -10.80 7.90 -15.55
CA LEU A 331 -9.49 8.56 -15.50
C LEU A 331 -9.14 9.11 -16.90
N GLY A 332 -8.72 10.37 -16.94
CA GLY A 332 -8.36 11.06 -18.18
C GLY A 332 -9.53 11.45 -19.06
N SER A 333 -10.77 11.40 -18.55
CA SER A 333 -11.94 11.85 -19.29
C SER A 333 -11.94 13.36 -19.50
N ASN A 334 -12.10 13.79 -20.74
CA ASN A 334 -12.27 15.20 -21.12
C ASN A 334 -13.72 15.56 -21.44
N SER A 335 -14.68 14.72 -21.10
CA SER A 335 -16.11 14.95 -21.40
C SER A 335 -16.73 16.11 -20.62
N GLY A 336 -16.10 16.54 -19.54
CA GLY A 336 -16.67 17.49 -18.57
C GLY A 336 -17.75 16.90 -17.67
N LEU A 337 -18.18 15.66 -17.90
CA LEU A 337 -19.23 15.01 -17.12
C LEU A 337 -18.74 14.58 -15.73
N SER A 338 -17.44 14.33 -15.57
CA SER A 338 -16.84 13.99 -14.27
C SER A 338 -17.12 15.07 -13.22
N SER A 339 -17.07 16.36 -13.62
CA SER A 339 -17.39 17.48 -12.74
C SER A 339 -18.88 17.62 -12.38
N LEU A 340 -19.76 16.98 -13.16
CA LEU A 340 -21.21 16.99 -12.95
C LEU A 340 -21.69 15.79 -12.14
N THR A 341 -20.85 14.77 -11.95
CA THR A 341 -21.20 13.58 -11.16
C THR A 341 -21.43 13.96 -9.70
N GLN A 342 -22.64 13.70 -9.21
CA GLN A 342 -23.03 14.07 -7.85
C GLN A 342 -22.44 13.09 -6.83
N GLU A 343 -21.71 13.62 -5.85
CA GLU A 343 -21.05 12.80 -4.81
C GLU A 343 -22.02 11.96 -3.98
N SER A 344 -23.22 12.48 -3.75
CA SER A 344 -24.27 11.76 -3.01
C SER A 344 -24.93 10.62 -3.81
N LYS A 345 -24.54 10.44 -5.05
CA LYS A 345 -25.12 9.45 -6.00
C LYS A 345 -24.08 8.48 -6.55
N MET A 346 -22.81 8.84 -6.50
CA MET A 346 -21.72 7.99 -6.97
C MET A 346 -21.57 6.72 -6.13
N THR A 347 -21.03 5.70 -6.74
CA THR A 347 -20.54 4.52 -6.03
C THR A 347 -19.29 4.91 -5.23
N THR A 348 -19.24 4.51 -3.97
CA THR A 348 -18.17 4.84 -3.02
C THR A 348 -17.55 3.58 -2.42
N LEU A 349 -16.50 3.75 -1.60
CA LEU A 349 -15.85 2.66 -0.89
C LEU A 349 -16.85 1.91 -0.01
N GLY A 350 -16.76 0.58 -0.02
CA GLY A 350 -17.65 -0.30 0.74
C GLY A 350 -17.13 -0.65 2.14
N ILE A 351 -17.71 -1.70 2.69
CA ILE A 351 -17.36 -2.18 4.03
C ILE A 351 -15.92 -2.72 4.11
N TYR A 352 -15.46 -3.43 3.10
CA TYR A 352 -14.16 -4.10 3.11
C TYR A 352 -12.97 -3.13 3.11
N PRO A 353 -12.88 -2.13 2.20
CA PRO A 353 -11.66 -1.33 2.14
C PRO A 353 -11.49 -0.36 3.32
N VAL A 354 -12.59 0.14 3.88
CA VAL A 354 -12.55 1.22 4.89
C VAL A 354 -13.42 1.00 6.13
N GLY A 355 -14.10 -0.13 6.26
CA GLY A 355 -15.10 -0.32 7.32
C GLY A 355 -16.35 0.52 7.08
N GLY A 356 -16.70 0.74 5.82
CA GLY A 356 -17.87 1.49 5.40
C GLY A 356 -19.16 0.65 5.40
N LYS A 357 -20.01 0.84 4.41
CA LYS A 357 -21.32 0.17 4.31
C LYS A 357 -21.26 -1.04 3.36
N TYR A 358 -21.92 -2.13 3.75
CA TYR A 358 -22.19 -3.26 2.87
C TYR A 358 -23.25 -2.90 1.82
N ASP A 359 -23.05 -3.28 0.56
CA ASP A 359 -24.00 -3.03 -0.52
C ASP A 359 -25.10 -4.09 -0.55
N ASP A 360 -26.26 -3.76 0.02
CA ASP A 360 -27.47 -4.59 0.02
C ASP A 360 -28.38 -4.34 -1.19
N GLY A 361 -27.96 -3.49 -2.14
CA GLY A 361 -28.70 -3.12 -3.36
C GLY A 361 -29.83 -2.10 -3.15
N LYS A 362 -30.06 -1.62 -1.91
CA LYS A 362 -31.15 -0.68 -1.61
C LYS A 362 -30.76 0.79 -1.84
N GLY A 363 -29.47 1.05 -2.04
CA GLY A 363 -28.98 2.41 -2.19
C GLY A 363 -29.09 3.25 -0.92
N GLY A 364 -29.05 4.56 -1.07
CA GLY A 364 -29.15 5.54 -0.01
C GLY A 364 -27.81 6.23 0.26
N LYS A 365 -27.90 7.53 0.59
CA LYS A 365 -26.75 8.37 0.87
C LYS A 365 -25.99 7.85 2.10
N ILE A 366 -24.65 7.82 2.02
CA ILE A 366 -23.78 7.52 3.15
C ILE A 366 -23.51 8.77 4.02
N GLY A 367 -23.08 8.53 5.25
CA GLY A 367 -22.63 9.55 6.20
C GLY A 367 -21.88 8.90 7.36
N ALA A 368 -21.48 9.69 8.33
CA ALA A 368 -20.67 9.29 9.49
C ALA A 368 -21.18 8.05 10.26
N SER A 369 -22.49 7.81 10.24
CA SER A 369 -23.13 6.66 10.91
C SER A 369 -23.30 5.45 10.00
N SER A 370 -22.81 5.50 8.75
CA SER A 370 -23.01 4.43 7.77
C SER A 370 -21.91 3.35 7.80
N GLY A 371 -20.99 3.41 8.74
CA GLY A 371 -19.92 2.45 8.92
C GLY A 371 -19.15 2.67 10.22
N SER A 372 -18.11 1.89 10.44
CA SER A 372 -17.30 1.88 11.66
C SER A 372 -15.88 2.42 11.49
N GLY A 373 -15.32 2.36 10.28
CA GLY A 373 -13.94 2.77 10.01
C GLY A 373 -12.86 1.82 10.56
N VAL A 374 -13.21 0.56 10.87
CA VAL A 374 -12.28 -0.39 11.52
C VAL A 374 -11.49 -1.30 10.58
N ALA A 375 -11.57 -1.07 9.26
CA ALA A 375 -10.76 -1.85 8.32
C ALA A 375 -9.26 -1.56 8.53
N PRO A 376 -8.38 -2.57 8.55
CA PRO A 376 -6.96 -2.38 8.83
C PRO A 376 -6.21 -1.74 7.67
N ASP A 377 -5.03 -1.13 7.95
CA ASP A 377 -4.05 -0.81 6.93
C ASP A 377 -3.20 -2.05 6.63
N LYS A 378 -3.14 -2.42 5.35
CA LYS A 378 -2.47 -3.62 4.88
C LYS A 378 -0.96 -3.39 4.75
N ILE A 379 -0.18 -4.32 5.30
CA ILE A 379 1.28 -4.35 5.13
C ILE A 379 1.66 -5.62 4.36
N LEU A 380 1.34 -6.80 4.88
CA LEU A 380 1.64 -8.08 4.26
C LEU A 380 0.51 -9.07 4.53
N GLN A 381 -0.10 -9.56 3.49
CA GLN A 381 -1.35 -10.33 3.59
C GLN A 381 -1.14 -11.80 3.26
N ALA A 382 -1.83 -12.69 3.97
CA ALA A 382 -1.75 -14.14 3.82
C ALA A 382 -2.04 -14.60 2.38
N TYR A 383 -3.04 -14.00 1.73
CA TYR A 383 -3.38 -14.34 0.33
C TYR A 383 -2.22 -14.10 -0.67
N SER A 384 -1.25 -13.26 -0.32
CA SER A 384 -0.10 -13.01 -1.19
C SER A 384 0.81 -14.24 -1.34
N VAL A 385 0.90 -15.10 -0.33
CA VAL A 385 1.77 -16.29 -0.31
C VAL A 385 1.42 -17.27 -1.44
N PRO A 386 0.17 -17.77 -1.55
CA PRO A 386 -0.17 -18.69 -2.63
C PRO A 386 -0.07 -18.04 -4.01
N PHE A 387 -0.42 -16.76 -4.19
CA PHE A 387 -0.23 -16.07 -5.46
C PHE A 387 1.25 -15.96 -5.88
N MET A 388 2.15 -15.63 -4.94
CA MET A 388 3.59 -15.61 -5.18
C MET A 388 4.13 -16.99 -5.55
N LYS A 389 3.70 -18.04 -4.85
CA LYS A 389 4.08 -19.42 -5.18
C LYS A 389 3.53 -19.84 -6.56
N ALA A 390 2.30 -19.48 -6.92
CA ALA A 390 1.73 -19.75 -8.25
C ALA A 390 2.55 -19.11 -9.37
N GLU A 391 3.00 -17.86 -9.17
CA GLU A 391 3.90 -17.18 -10.10
C GLU A 391 5.22 -17.92 -10.25
N LEU A 392 5.84 -18.36 -9.16
CA LEU A 392 7.10 -19.11 -9.18
C LEU A 392 6.94 -20.46 -9.91
N VAL A 393 5.81 -21.16 -9.73
CA VAL A 393 5.50 -22.40 -10.48
C VAL A 393 5.38 -22.13 -11.97
N LEU A 394 4.62 -21.10 -12.38
CA LEU A 394 4.44 -20.72 -13.78
C LEU A 394 5.74 -20.27 -14.45
N ALA A 395 6.65 -19.68 -13.66
CA ALA A 395 7.98 -19.29 -14.11
C ALA A 395 8.98 -20.48 -14.20
N GLY A 396 8.63 -21.66 -13.69
CA GLY A 396 9.52 -22.82 -13.62
C GLY A 396 10.59 -22.74 -12.54
N GLU A 397 10.45 -21.81 -11.59
CA GLU A 397 11.41 -21.65 -10.49
C GLU A 397 11.23 -22.70 -9.39
N ILE A 398 10.03 -23.19 -9.21
CA ILE A 398 9.67 -24.22 -8.24
C ILE A 398 8.70 -25.24 -8.83
N SER A 399 8.68 -26.44 -8.27
CA SER A 399 7.65 -27.44 -8.57
C SER A 399 6.37 -27.15 -7.81
N GLY A 400 5.21 -27.51 -8.37
CA GLY A 400 3.92 -27.36 -7.73
C GLY A 400 2.75 -27.32 -8.71
N ASP A 401 1.54 -27.14 -8.16
CA ASP A 401 0.33 -26.95 -8.95
C ASP A 401 -0.16 -25.50 -8.82
N ALA A 402 0.09 -24.72 -9.87
CA ALA A 402 -0.32 -23.32 -9.91
C ALA A 402 -1.84 -23.13 -9.86
N ALA A 403 -2.65 -24.11 -10.31
CA ALA A 403 -4.11 -24.04 -10.25
C ALA A 403 -4.62 -24.15 -8.80
N THR A 404 -4.05 -25.08 -8.03
CA THR A 404 -4.34 -25.22 -6.60
C THR A 404 -3.92 -23.95 -5.84
N LEU A 405 -2.73 -23.43 -6.09
CA LEU A 405 -2.23 -22.20 -5.45
C LEU A 405 -3.08 -20.96 -5.82
N LEU A 406 -3.55 -20.85 -7.06
CA LEU A 406 -4.50 -19.82 -7.47
C LEU A 406 -5.80 -19.92 -6.64
N LYS A 407 -6.36 -21.12 -6.51
CA LYS A 407 -7.57 -21.36 -5.71
C LYS A 407 -7.36 -20.97 -4.25
N GLU A 408 -6.25 -21.37 -3.66
CA GLU A 408 -5.88 -21.02 -2.27
C GLU A 408 -5.79 -19.49 -2.09
N GLY A 409 -5.15 -18.77 -3.01
CA GLY A 409 -5.04 -17.31 -2.96
C GLY A 409 -6.39 -16.62 -3.03
N ILE A 410 -7.30 -17.07 -3.90
CA ILE A 410 -8.65 -16.52 -4.01
C ILE A 410 -9.43 -16.76 -2.71
N LEU A 411 -9.40 -17.99 -2.17
CA LEU A 411 -10.12 -18.33 -0.94
C LEU A 411 -9.58 -17.56 0.28
N SER A 412 -8.26 -17.43 0.39
CA SER A 412 -7.62 -16.61 1.43
C SER A 412 -8.01 -15.12 1.32
N SER A 413 -8.06 -14.56 0.10
CA SER A 413 -8.54 -13.19 -0.10
C SER A 413 -10.01 -13.01 0.32
N ILE A 414 -10.87 -13.98 0.03
CA ILE A 414 -12.28 -13.96 0.47
C ILE A 414 -12.38 -14.11 1.99
N TYR A 415 -11.54 -14.94 2.61
CA TYR A 415 -11.44 -15.05 4.06
C TYR A 415 -11.11 -13.69 4.69
N HIS A 416 -10.12 -12.97 4.14
CA HIS A 416 -9.74 -11.64 4.61
C HIS A 416 -10.90 -10.63 4.49
N VAL A 417 -11.65 -10.64 3.37
CA VAL A 417 -12.85 -9.81 3.20
C VAL A 417 -13.89 -10.10 4.30
N ASN A 418 -14.15 -11.38 4.57
CA ASN A 418 -15.09 -11.80 5.60
C ASN A 418 -14.63 -11.38 7.01
N ALA A 419 -13.34 -11.51 7.31
CA ALA A 419 -12.77 -11.11 8.60
C ALA A 419 -12.92 -9.60 8.85
N VAL A 420 -12.61 -8.76 7.86
CA VAL A 420 -12.80 -7.31 7.95
C VAL A 420 -14.30 -6.97 8.08
N THR A 421 -15.15 -7.59 7.26
CA THR A 421 -16.61 -7.37 7.31
C THR A 421 -17.19 -7.70 8.68
N SER A 422 -16.86 -8.86 9.24
CA SER A 422 -17.34 -9.29 10.56
C SER A 422 -16.94 -8.32 11.67
N LYS A 423 -15.73 -7.73 11.58
CA LYS A 423 -15.25 -6.72 12.53
C LYS A 423 -15.95 -5.38 12.33
N ALA A 424 -16.20 -4.99 11.08
CA ALA A 424 -16.78 -3.69 10.75
C ALA A 424 -18.29 -3.63 11.04
N ASP A 425 -19.03 -4.68 10.69
CA ASP A 425 -20.49 -4.81 10.94
C ASP A 425 -20.85 -6.30 11.08
N ALA A 426 -21.07 -6.73 12.31
CA ALA A 426 -21.45 -8.11 12.61
C ALA A 426 -22.81 -8.53 12.03
N ALA A 427 -23.64 -7.59 11.59
CA ALA A 427 -24.94 -7.86 10.96
C ALA A 427 -24.83 -8.01 9.42
N ALA A 428 -23.72 -7.57 8.83
CA ALA A 428 -23.51 -7.74 7.41
C ALA A 428 -23.31 -9.23 7.05
N PRO A 429 -23.91 -9.70 5.92
CA PRO A 429 -23.73 -11.09 5.51
C PRO A 429 -22.27 -11.35 5.15
N LEU A 430 -21.79 -12.55 5.43
CA LEU A 430 -20.48 -13.02 4.99
C LEU A 430 -20.62 -13.82 3.69
N ILE A 431 -19.56 -13.85 2.88
CA ILE A 431 -19.50 -14.72 1.70
C ILE A 431 -19.45 -16.17 2.19
N ALA A 432 -20.46 -16.95 1.83
CA ALA A 432 -20.54 -18.35 2.21
C ALA A 432 -19.39 -19.16 1.59
N ALA A 433 -18.87 -20.16 2.30
CA ALA A 433 -17.78 -21.01 1.81
C ALA A 433 -18.11 -21.69 0.48
N SER A 434 -19.37 -22.11 0.28
CA SER A 434 -19.82 -22.68 -1.00
C SER A 434 -19.77 -21.69 -2.16
N THR A 435 -20.15 -20.43 -1.92
CA THR A 435 -20.08 -19.34 -2.92
C THR A 435 -18.63 -19.01 -3.26
N ALA A 436 -17.76 -18.97 -2.25
CA ALA A 436 -16.33 -18.74 -2.44
C ALA A 436 -15.69 -19.88 -3.26
N ASP A 437 -15.99 -21.12 -2.93
CA ASP A 437 -15.47 -22.30 -3.64
C ASP A 437 -15.98 -22.37 -5.09
N GLU A 438 -17.26 -22.10 -5.32
CA GLU A 438 -17.85 -22.04 -6.68
C GLU A 438 -17.16 -20.96 -7.53
N PHE A 439 -16.95 -19.77 -6.99
CA PHE A 439 -16.25 -18.69 -7.68
C PHE A 439 -14.81 -19.09 -8.02
N ALA A 440 -14.05 -19.53 -7.02
CA ALA A 440 -12.66 -19.94 -7.20
C ALA A 440 -12.53 -21.08 -8.22
N THR A 441 -13.46 -22.03 -8.21
CA THR A 441 -13.51 -23.14 -9.19
C THR A 441 -13.71 -22.63 -10.61
N LYS A 442 -14.63 -21.67 -10.85
CA LYS A 442 -14.84 -21.06 -12.18
C LYS A 442 -13.58 -20.33 -12.67
N VAL A 443 -12.86 -19.64 -11.79
CA VAL A 443 -11.59 -18.99 -12.14
C VAL A 443 -10.54 -20.03 -12.51
N VAL A 444 -10.43 -21.13 -11.74
CA VAL A 444 -9.51 -22.24 -12.04
C VAL A 444 -9.87 -22.93 -13.36
N GLU A 445 -11.13 -23.08 -13.70
CA GLU A 445 -11.55 -23.60 -15.01
C GLU A 445 -11.03 -22.72 -16.15
N LYS A 446 -11.13 -21.38 -16.02
CA LYS A 446 -10.53 -20.45 -16.99
C LYS A 446 -9.01 -20.54 -17.05
N PHE A 447 -8.36 -20.66 -15.90
CA PHE A 447 -6.92 -20.85 -15.81
C PHE A 447 -6.49 -22.13 -16.54
N ASN A 448 -7.19 -23.23 -16.33
CA ASN A 448 -6.88 -24.51 -16.99
C ASN A 448 -7.16 -24.47 -18.50
N ALA A 449 -8.13 -23.68 -18.95
CA ALA A 449 -8.43 -23.47 -20.37
C ALA A 449 -7.44 -22.52 -21.07
N ALA A 450 -6.60 -21.80 -20.31
CA ALA A 450 -5.61 -20.89 -20.88
C ALA A 450 -4.51 -21.64 -21.63
N THR A 451 -4.13 -21.12 -22.81
CA THR A 451 -3.30 -21.81 -23.79
C THR A 451 -1.81 -21.91 -23.42
N ASP A 452 -1.36 -21.01 -22.58
CA ASP A 452 0.06 -20.87 -22.21
C ASP A 452 0.24 -20.27 -20.81
N ASN A 453 1.49 -20.33 -20.30
CA ASN A 453 1.82 -19.81 -18.97
C ASN A 453 1.66 -18.29 -18.86
N ALA A 454 1.79 -17.54 -19.94
CA ALA A 454 1.59 -16.08 -19.89
C ALA A 454 0.12 -15.75 -19.62
N LYS A 455 -0.81 -16.44 -20.29
CA LYS A 455 -2.25 -16.30 -20.03
C LYS A 455 -2.67 -16.82 -18.64
N LYS A 456 -2.04 -17.88 -18.18
CA LYS A 456 -2.23 -18.37 -16.80
C LYS A 456 -1.74 -17.36 -15.77
N LEU A 457 -0.57 -16.76 -16.01
CA LEU A 457 -0.03 -15.71 -15.14
C LEU A 457 -0.91 -14.46 -15.13
N GLU A 458 -1.49 -14.08 -16.28
CA GLU A 458 -2.45 -12.96 -16.35
C GLU A 458 -3.64 -13.18 -15.40
N ILE A 459 -4.19 -14.39 -15.33
CA ILE A 459 -5.29 -14.72 -14.42
C ILE A 459 -4.84 -14.65 -12.95
N VAL A 460 -3.68 -15.23 -12.61
CA VAL A 460 -3.12 -15.17 -11.26
C VAL A 460 -2.90 -13.73 -10.80
N MET A 461 -2.28 -12.90 -11.66
CA MET A 461 -1.99 -11.51 -11.34
C MET A 461 -3.25 -10.64 -11.29
N THR A 462 -4.28 -10.97 -12.08
CA THR A 462 -5.57 -10.28 -12.01
C THR A 462 -6.27 -10.55 -10.68
N GLU A 463 -6.29 -11.79 -10.19
CA GLU A 463 -6.83 -12.11 -8.87
C GLU A 463 -6.01 -11.50 -7.73
N LYS A 464 -4.68 -11.51 -7.82
CA LYS A 464 -3.80 -10.82 -6.88
C LYS A 464 -4.02 -9.31 -6.88
N TRP A 465 -4.23 -8.71 -8.05
CA TRP A 465 -4.57 -7.28 -8.20
C TRP A 465 -5.90 -6.94 -7.52
N ILE A 466 -6.95 -7.75 -7.71
CA ILE A 466 -8.22 -7.59 -6.98
C ILE A 466 -8.00 -7.70 -5.47
N ALA A 467 -7.26 -8.72 -5.01
CA ALA A 467 -6.98 -8.92 -3.58
C ALA A 467 -6.22 -7.74 -2.97
N ASN A 468 -5.33 -7.11 -3.74
CA ASN A 468 -4.54 -5.95 -3.33
C ASN A 468 -5.30 -4.61 -3.38
N PHE A 469 -6.63 -4.62 -3.55
CA PHE A 469 -7.43 -3.40 -3.42
C PHE A 469 -7.15 -2.72 -2.06
N PHE A 470 -6.83 -1.42 -2.07
CA PHE A 470 -6.31 -0.67 -0.91
C PHE A 470 -4.90 -1.10 -0.42
N ASN A 471 -4.12 -1.73 -1.29
CA ASN A 471 -2.67 -1.88 -1.18
C ASN A 471 -2.04 -1.67 -2.57
N PRO A 472 -2.14 -0.45 -3.14
CA PRO A 472 -1.87 -0.21 -4.55
C PRO A 472 -0.38 -0.28 -4.91
N VAL A 473 0.54 -0.09 -3.95
CA VAL A 473 1.99 -0.20 -4.20
C VAL A 473 2.36 -1.64 -4.58
N GLU A 474 1.75 -2.64 -3.93
CA GLU A 474 1.93 -4.05 -4.30
C GLU A 474 1.44 -4.33 -5.72
N ALA A 475 0.22 -3.87 -6.04
CA ALA A 475 -0.35 -4.03 -7.37
C ALA A 475 0.49 -3.30 -8.46
N TYR A 476 1.01 -2.12 -8.15
CA TYR A 476 1.88 -1.35 -9.04
C TYR A 476 3.20 -2.08 -9.32
N ASN A 477 3.83 -2.63 -8.30
CA ASN A 477 5.06 -3.41 -8.44
C ASN A 477 4.82 -4.68 -9.27
N ASP A 478 3.71 -5.38 -9.02
CA ASP A 478 3.34 -6.57 -9.78
C ASP A 478 3.10 -6.24 -11.27
N ILE A 479 2.41 -5.14 -11.58
CA ILE A 479 2.18 -4.69 -12.96
C ILE A 479 3.48 -4.35 -13.66
N ARG A 480 4.39 -3.60 -13.01
CA ARG A 480 5.71 -3.27 -13.60
C ARG A 480 6.53 -4.52 -13.89
N ARG A 481 6.53 -5.47 -12.95
CA ARG A 481 7.31 -6.70 -13.02
C ARG A 481 6.74 -7.71 -14.03
N THR A 482 5.41 -7.90 -14.04
CA THR A 482 4.77 -8.97 -14.82
C THR A 482 4.11 -8.46 -16.10
N GLY A 483 3.68 -7.20 -16.14
CA GLY A 483 2.83 -6.63 -17.19
C GLY A 483 1.35 -6.96 -17.00
N TYR A 484 0.94 -7.54 -15.87
CA TYR A 484 -0.43 -7.99 -15.62
C TYR A 484 -1.03 -7.39 -14.33
N PRO A 485 -2.37 -7.16 -14.30
CA PRO A 485 -3.29 -7.25 -15.43
C PRO A 485 -2.95 -6.24 -16.53
N VAL A 486 -3.39 -6.51 -17.77
CA VAL A 486 -3.09 -5.63 -18.91
C VAL A 486 -3.99 -4.40 -18.86
N LEU A 487 -3.65 -3.44 -18.00
CA LEU A 487 -4.39 -2.18 -17.82
C LEU A 487 -3.92 -1.08 -18.80
N PHE A 488 -2.68 -1.19 -19.29
CA PHE A 488 -2.00 -0.16 -20.07
C PHE A 488 -1.71 -0.69 -21.48
N LYS A 489 -2.69 -0.65 -22.35
CA LYS A 489 -2.51 -0.91 -23.78
C LYS A 489 -2.93 0.32 -24.55
N GLY A 490 -1.96 1.11 -25.02
CA GLY A 490 -2.06 2.15 -26.01
C GLY A 490 -3.47 2.56 -26.44
N ASP A 491 -3.78 2.46 -27.73
CA ASP A 491 -5.10 2.83 -28.28
C ASP A 491 -6.26 1.93 -27.84
N GLU A 492 -6.00 0.74 -27.26
CA GLU A 492 -7.04 -0.15 -26.73
C GLU A 492 -7.58 0.30 -25.36
N ASN A 493 -6.94 1.25 -24.71
CA ASN A 493 -7.45 1.90 -23.49
C ASN A 493 -8.52 2.96 -23.78
N ASN A 494 -8.87 3.19 -25.04
CA ASN A 494 -10.04 3.99 -25.37
C ASN A 494 -11.30 3.29 -24.88
N MET A 495 -11.82 3.75 -23.74
CA MET A 495 -13.05 3.22 -23.19
C MET A 495 -14.21 3.49 -24.14
N ALA A 496 -14.82 2.41 -24.62
CA ALA A 496 -16.07 2.51 -25.35
C ALA A 496 -17.18 3.00 -24.40
N TRP A 497 -18.20 3.58 -24.97
CA TRP A 497 -19.40 3.96 -24.24
C TRP A 497 -20.07 2.73 -23.60
N THR A 498 -20.45 2.83 -22.33
CA THR A 498 -21.45 1.91 -21.78
C THR A 498 -22.80 2.12 -22.48
N PRO A 499 -23.72 1.16 -22.47
CA PRO A 499 -25.06 1.35 -23.06
C PRO A 499 -25.76 2.61 -22.55
N TYR A 500 -25.66 2.89 -21.24
CA TYR A 500 -26.20 4.12 -20.64
C TYR A 500 -25.54 5.38 -21.24
N LYS A 501 -24.24 5.37 -21.40
CA LYS A 501 -23.45 6.50 -21.88
C LYS A 501 -23.80 6.84 -23.36
N GLN A 502 -24.03 5.84 -24.20
CA GLN A 502 -24.45 6.05 -25.59
C GLN A 502 -25.78 6.80 -25.66
N THR A 503 -26.73 6.46 -24.80
CA THR A 503 -28.02 7.13 -24.71
C THR A 503 -27.86 8.58 -24.26
N VAL A 504 -27.16 8.82 -23.15
CA VAL A 504 -26.95 10.18 -22.64
C VAL A 504 -26.14 11.03 -23.62
N ALA A 505 -25.09 10.45 -24.22
CA ALA A 505 -24.29 11.18 -25.21
C ALA A 505 -25.11 11.60 -26.41
N ALA A 506 -26.03 10.76 -26.90
CA ALA A 506 -26.93 11.09 -27.99
C ALA A 506 -27.91 12.21 -27.60
N GLU A 507 -28.51 12.15 -26.43
CA GLU A 507 -29.42 13.16 -25.89
C GLU A 507 -28.75 14.52 -25.69
N GLU A 508 -27.45 14.54 -25.27
CA GLU A 508 -26.66 15.75 -25.07
C GLU A 508 -25.93 16.23 -26.34
N GLY A 509 -26.09 15.53 -27.46
CA GLY A 509 -25.44 15.86 -28.73
C GLY A 509 -23.93 15.56 -28.75
N LEU A 510 -23.44 14.71 -27.87
CA LEU A 510 -22.05 14.29 -27.82
C LEU A 510 -21.78 13.19 -28.84
N THR A 511 -20.96 13.49 -29.85
CA THR A 511 -20.66 12.56 -30.96
C THR A 511 -19.42 11.69 -30.75
N SER A 512 -18.53 12.08 -29.84
CA SER A 512 -17.31 11.33 -29.53
C SER A 512 -16.87 11.56 -28.10
N TYR A 513 -16.16 10.59 -27.56
CA TYR A 513 -15.58 10.60 -26.24
C TYR A 513 -14.08 10.39 -26.36
N ASN A 514 -13.33 11.46 -26.24
CA ASN A 514 -11.89 11.39 -26.29
C ASN A 514 -11.34 11.30 -24.87
N LEU A 515 -10.64 10.23 -24.57
CA LEU A 515 -9.77 10.18 -23.39
C LEU A 515 -8.54 11.05 -23.65
N VAL A 516 -8.12 11.79 -22.65
CA VAL A 516 -6.77 12.34 -22.65
C VAL A 516 -5.83 11.15 -22.78
N LYS A 517 -4.90 11.21 -23.73
CA LYS A 517 -3.94 10.13 -23.94
C LYS A 517 -3.28 9.78 -22.61
N ILE A 518 -3.59 8.62 -22.11
CA ILE A 518 -2.94 8.08 -20.93
C ILE A 518 -1.52 7.76 -21.37
N LEU A 519 -0.57 8.58 -20.90
CA LEU A 519 0.86 8.32 -21.09
C LEU A 519 1.21 6.99 -20.41
N ASP A 520 2.28 6.37 -20.84
CA ASP A 520 2.82 5.20 -20.15
C ASP A 520 2.92 5.51 -18.65
N TYR A 521 2.46 4.58 -17.81
CA TYR A 521 2.53 4.77 -16.38
C TYR A 521 3.99 4.97 -15.93
N PRO A 522 4.25 5.80 -14.91
CA PRO A 522 5.60 6.04 -14.44
C PRO A 522 6.19 4.76 -13.88
N ARG A 523 7.45 4.51 -14.18
CA ARG A 523 8.21 3.36 -13.67
C ARG A 523 9.06 3.72 -12.47
N ILE A 524 9.24 5.03 -12.23
CA ILE A 524 10.00 5.58 -11.11
C ILE A 524 9.45 6.94 -10.74
N MET A 525 9.56 7.28 -9.46
CA MET A 525 9.17 8.60 -8.96
C MET A 525 10.37 9.56 -8.97
N TRP A 526 10.10 10.85 -9.13
CA TRP A 526 11.09 11.88 -8.89
C TRP A 526 11.37 12.04 -7.41
N TYR A 527 12.62 12.35 -7.08
CA TYR A 527 12.95 12.75 -5.71
C TYR A 527 12.21 14.02 -5.35
N PRO A 528 11.77 14.18 -4.09
CA PRO A 528 11.11 15.40 -3.64
C PRO A 528 12.00 16.63 -3.85
N ASN A 529 11.39 17.77 -4.22
CA ASN A 529 12.12 18.99 -4.51
C ASN A 529 12.91 19.55 -3.33
N ASN A 530 12.39 19.43 -2.11
CA ASN A 530 13.12 19.81 -0.89
C ASN A 530 14.40 19.01 -0.74
N GLU A 531 14.40 17.72 -1.04
CA GLU A 531 15.57 16.84 -0.97
C GLU A 531 16.60 17.22 -2.04
N THR A 532 16.18 17.39 -3.29
CA THR A 532 17.11 17.76 -4.39
C THR A 532 17.71 19.16 -4.23
N THR A 533 17.08 20.02 -3.41
CA THR A 533 17.60 21.36 -3.12
C THR A 533 18.65 21.34 -2.00
N THR A 534 18.51 20.42 -1.04
CA THR A 534 19.37 20.35 0.14
C THR A 534 20.47 19.30 0.04
N ASN A 535 20.24 18.21 -0.72
CA ASN A 535 21.19 17.13 -0.92
C ASN A 535 21.67 17.07 -2.39
N PRO A 536 22.90 17.50 -2.69
CA PRO A 536 23.43 17.50 -4.07
C PRO A 536 23.62 16.09 -4.65
N ASN A 537 23.57 15.03 -3.83
CA ASN A 537 23.63 13.65 -4.28
C ASN A 537 22.30 13.17 -4.86
N LEU A 538 21.21 13.92 -4.66
CA LEU A 538 19.89 13.65 -5.23
C LEU A 538 19.59 14.62 -6.36
N THR A 539 19.33 14.11 -7.57
CA THR A 539 19.02 14.96 -8.73
C THR A 539 17.93 14.34 -9.58
N ASN A 540 17.03 15.19 -10.06
CA ASN A 540 16.04 14.84 -11.08
C ASN A 540 16.51 15.20 -12.50
N ASN A 541 17.70 15.79 -12.66
CA ASN A 541 18.25 16.13 -13.96
C ASN A 541 18.55 14.85 -14.76
N GLY A 542 17.94 14.73 -15.93
CA GLY A 542 18.08 13.54 -16.78
C GLY A 542 17.27 12.32 -16.31
N ARG A 543 16.49 12.44 -15.22
CA ARG A 543 15.66 11.35 -14.68
C ARG A 543 14.28 11.38 -15.34
N ALA A 544 14.04 10.50 -16.30
CA ALA A 544 12.72 10.34 -16.89
C ALA A 544 11.91 9.31 -16.08
N VAL A 545 10.65 9.63 -15.79
CA VAL A 545 9.75 8.73 -15.03
C VAL A 545 9.44 7.42 -15.73
N SER A 546 9.66 7.35 -17.05
CA SER A 546 9.55 6.13 -17.85
C SER A 546 10.78 5.22 -17.78
N GLU A 547 11.85 5.64 -17.11
CA GLU A 547 13.08 4.87 -17.02
C GLU A 547 12.95 3.72 -16.03
N LYS A 548 13.57 2.59 -16.41
CA LYS A 548 13.67 1.38 -15.59
C LYS A 548 14.91 1.46 -14.72
N THR A 549 14.87 2.25 -13.66
CA THR A 549 16.05 2.48 -12.81
C THR A 549 16.12 1.52 -11.63
N VAL A 550 15.04 0.83 -11.30
CA VAL A 550 15.07 -0.23 -10.29
C VAL A 550 15.62 -1.50 -10.95
N PHE A 551 16.61 -2.11 -10.34
CA PHE A 551 17.36 -3.23 -10.93
C PHE A 551 16.50 -4.42 -11.39
N TRP A 552 15.37 -4.67 -10.72
CA TRP A 552 14.47 -5.78 -11.04
C TRP A 552 13.42 -5.43 -12.12
N ASP A 553 13.28 -4.16 -12.49
CA ASP A 553 12.29 -3.71 -13.49
C ASP A 553 12.89 -3.81 -14.90
N VAL A 554 12.98 -5.02 -15.42
CA VAL A 554 13.69 -5.37 -16.67
C VAL A 554 12.76 -5.55 -17.89
N LYS A 555 11.43 -5.50 -17.71
CA LYS A 555 10.45 -5.66 -18.81
C LYS A 555 10.12 -4.38 -19.56
#